data_f0e6d1d64b8fe69e6130d6e4c97186ef
#
_entry.id   f0e6d1d64b8fe69e6130d6e4c97186ef
#
_cell.length_a   1.000
_cell.length_b   1.000
_cell.length_c   1.000
_cell.angle_alpha   90.00
_cell.angle_beta   90.00
_cell.angle_gamma   90.00
#
_symmetry.space_group_name_H-M   'P 1'
#
loop_
_entity.id
_entity.type
_entity.pdbx_description
1 polymer ?
#
loop_
_entity_poly.entity_id
_entity_poly.type
_entity_poly.pdbx_seq_one_letter_code
_entity_poly.pdbx_strand_id
1 'polypeptide(L)'
;MAEQLRMPIESGVPDPMPLMHPTLKANFGQWKYHDRPRPGVLRHVAKGGDQVWTVRAGTQRQMDLHTIRLLCDIADEFADGHVRFTIRSNIEYMVSDQSKVDPLIKKLTDEGFPVGGTGNSVTMIAHTQGWLHCDIPGTDASGVVKALMDELHDEFVNERMPNRVHMTTSCCQINCGGQGDIAINIQHTKPPKINHDLVANACERPSVVARCPVAAIRPAMVNGKPSLEVDEKKCICCGA
;
A
#
# COMPACT_ATOMS: atom_id res chain seq x y z
N MET A 1 21.87 14.86 12.69
CA MET A 1 21.15 13.67 12.19
C MET A 1 20.29 13.96 10.95
N ALA A 2 19.50 15.02 10.90
CA ALA A 2 18.65 15.32 9.72
C ALA A 2 19.45 15.56 8.43
N GLU A 3 20.64 16.10 8.52
CA GLU A 3 21.50 16.40 7.35
C GLU A 3 22.13 15.14 6.73
N GLN A 4 22.38 14.10 7.53
CA GLN A 4 22.92 12.82 7.06
C GLN A 4 21.87 11.93 6.35
N LEU A 5 20.58 12.23 6.53
CA LEU A 5 19.48 11.50 5.86
C LEU A 5 19.07 12.12 4.53
N ARG A 6 19.60 13.30 4.19
CA ARG A 6 19.30 14.00 2.95
C ARG A 6 20.21 13.49 1.84
N MET A 7 19.79 12.40 1.22
CA MET A 7 20.47 11.87 0.04
C MET A 7 19.87 12.48 -1.22
N PRO A 8 20.67 13.11 -2.09
CA PRO A 8 20.21 13.52 -3.41
C PRO A 8 19.74 12.30 -4.20
N ILE A 9 18.68 12.45 -4.97
CA ILE A 9 18.14 11.34 -5.78
C ILE A 9 19.17 10.81 -6.78
N GLU A 10 20.06 11.68 -7.24
CA GLU A 10 21.15 11.35 -8.17
C GLU A 10 22.24 10.48 -7.51
N SER A 11 22.30 10.45 -6.19
CA SER A 11 23.26 9.60 -5.45
C SER A 11 22.87 8.12 -5.45
N GLY A 12 21.69 7.79 -5.98
CA GLY A 12 21.14 6.43 -5.96
C GLY A 12 20.48 6.07 -4.63
N VAL A 13 20.32 4.76 -4.41
CA VAL A 13 19.65 4.24 -3.20
C VAL A 13 20.50 4.54 -1.97
N PRO A 14 19.94 5.13 -0.89
CA PRO A 14 20.67 5.38 0.35
C PRO A 14 21.20 4.07 0.95
N ASP A 15 22.37 4.15 1.60
CA ASP A 15 22.86 3.04 2.40
C ASP A 15 21.86 2.73 3.54
N PRO A 16 21.28 1.54 3.61
CA PRO A 16 20.31 1.20 4.65
C PRO A 16 20.96 0.94 6.02
N MET A 17 22.27 0.73 6.06
CA MET A 17 22.97 0.33 7.29
C MET A 17 22.85 1.33 8.45
N PRO A 18 22.85 2.64 8.24
CA PRO A 18 22.63 3.62 9.31
C PRO A 18 21.22 3.56 9.93
N LEU A 19 20.24 3.13 9.13
CA LEU A 19 18.81 3.07 9.53
C LEU A 19 18.39 1.69 10.04
N MET A 20 19.30 0.73 9.98
CA MET A 20 19.00 -0.65 10.37
C MET A 20 19.00 -0.79 11.89
N HIS A 21 18.03 -1.52 12.42
CA HIS A 21 17.96 -1.90 13.82
C HIS A 21 19.31 -2.47 14.30
N PRO A 22 19.84 -2.06 15.47
CA PRO A 22 21.19 -2.43 15.92
C PRO A 22 21.48 -3.92 15.91
N THR A 23 20.54 -4.75 16.41
CA THR A 23 20.68 -6.21 16.42
C THR A 23 20.67 -6.80 15.01
N LEU A 24 19.87 -6.24 14.08
CA LEU A 24 19.90 -6.67 12.67
C LEU A 24 21.24 -6.33 12.02
N LYS A 25 21.77 -5.14 12.29
CA LYS A 25 23.07 -4.69 11.78
C LYS A 25 24.22 -5.57 12.28
N ALA A 26 24.23 -5.87 13.58
CA ALA A 26 25.26 -6.69 14.20
C ALA A 26 25.26 -8.13 13.66
N ASN A 27 24.10 -8.65 13.25
CA ASN A 27 23.94 -10.03 12.80
C ASN A 27 23.69 -10.13 11.28
N PHE A 28 24.01 -9.10 10.51
CA PHE A 28 23.77 -9.08 9.05
C PHE A 28 24.46 -10.28 8.37
N GLY A 29 23.67 -11.11 7.67
CA GLY A 29 24.16 -12.33 7.02
C GLY A 29 24.52 -13.49 7.96
N GLN A 30 24.31 -13.36 9.29
CA GLN A 30 24.64 -14.37 10.30
C GLN A 30 23.39 -15.00 10.95
N TRP A 31 22.29 -15.08 10.21
CA TRP A 31 21.06 -15.70 10.70
C TRP A 31 21.16 -17.22 10.68
N LYS A 32 20.64 -17.86 11.73
CA LYS A 32 20.55 -19.31 11.88
C LYS A 32 19.21 -19.83 11.35
N TYR A 33 18.11 -19.22 11.78
CA TYR A 33 16.76 -19.51 11.30
C TYR A 33 15.80 -18.35 11.57
N HIS A 34 14.64 -18.44 10.91
CA HIS A 34 13.50 -17.55 11.12
C HIS A 34 12.28 -18.44 11.33
N ASP A 35 11.46 -18.13 12.32
CA ASP A 35 10.21 -18.83 12.59
C ASP A 35 9.05 -17.87 12.89
N ARG A 36 7.89 -18.43 13.07
CA ARG A 36 6.66 -17.72 13.39
C ARG A 36 6.03 -18.33 14.63
N PRO A 37 6.33 -17.86 15.83
CA PRO A 37 5.81 -18.43 17.07
C PRO A 37 4.28 -18.35 17.19
N ARG A 38 3.68 -17.32 16.58
CA ARG A 38 2.23 -17.11 16.52
C ARG A 38 1.86 -16.15 15.40
N PRO A 39 0.55 -16.04 15.03
CA PRO A 39 0.09 -15.07 14.02
C PRO A 39 0.56 -13.64 14.33
N GLY A 40 1.01 -12.93 13.29
CA GLY A 40 1.51 -11.56 13.40
C GLY A 40 2.91 -11.42 14.01
N VAL A 41 3.55 -12.48 14.47
CA VAL A 41 4.86 -12.44 15.11
C VAL A 41 5.87 -13.31 14.39
N LEU A 42 6.98 -12.71 13.97
CA LEU A 42 8.14 -13.39 13.41
C LEU A 42 9.28 -13.34 14.42
N ARG A 43 10.08 -14.40 14.51
CA ARG A 43 11.31 -14.43 15.28
C ARG A 43 12.49 -14.73 14.39
N HIS A 44 13.55 -13.96 14.55
CA HIS A 44 14.79 -14.09 13.81
C HIS A 44 15.89 -14.42 14.81
N VAL A 45 16.55 -15.56 14.64
CA VAL A 45 17.59 -16.04 15.54
C VAL A 45 18.93 -16.06 14.82
N ALA A 46 19.91 -15.35 15.36
CA ALA A 46 21.27 -15.30 14.85
C ALA A 46 22.10 -16.50 15.28
N LYS A 47 23.19 -16.77 14.55
CA LYS A 47 24.14 -17.84 14.90
C LYS A 47 24.79 -17.62 16.27
N GLY A 48 24.97 -16.35 16.67
CA GLY A 48 25.49 -15.96 17.98
C GLY A 48 24.49 -16.11 19.13
N GLY A 49 23.22 -16.36 18.84
CA GLY A 49 22.16 -16.50 19.84
C GLY A 49 21.30 -15.25 20.01
N ASP A 50 21.67 -14.12 19.44
CA ASP A 50 20.84 -12.91 19.45
C ASP A 50 19.50 -13.15 18.76
N GLN A 51 18.45 -12.50 19.26
CA GLN A 51 17.11 -12.63 18.72
C GLN A 51 16.51 -11.25 18.44
N VAL A 52 15.72 -11.19 17.38
CA VAL A 52 14.83 -10.05 17.07
C VAL A 52 13.45 -10.58 16.76
N TRP A 53 12.47 -9.94 17.35
CA TRP A 53 11.05 -10.23 17.13
C TRP A 53 10.48 -9.15 16.22
N THR A 54 9.73 -9.55 15.22
CA THR A 54 8.99 -8.62 14.36
C THR A 54 7.51 -8.79 14.63
N VAL A 55 6.86 -7.76 15.12
CA VAL A 55 5.40 -7.72 15.30
C VAL A 55 4.80 -6.93 14.15
N ARG A 56 3.92 -7.56 13.38
CA ARG A 56 3.25 -6.95 12.22
C ARG A 56 1.83 -6.59 12.55
N ALA A 57 1.47 -5.34 12.29
CA ALA A 57 0.10 -4.84 12.42
C ALA A 57 -0.40 -4.28 11.08
N GLY A 58 -1.70 -4.43 10.84
CA GLY A 58 -2.39 -3.79 9.73
C GLY A 58 -2.55 -2.30 10.00
N THR A 59 -2.26 -1.47 8.99
CA THR A 59 -2.45 -0.03 9.07
C THR A 59 -3.19 0.51 7.86
N GLN A 60 -3.64 1.73 7.96
CA GLN A 60 -4.25 2.47 6.87
C GLN A 60 -3.15 2.96 5.91
N ARG A 61 -3.49 3.09 4.64
CA ARG A 61 -2.60 3.70 3.65
C ARG A 61 -2.47 5.21 3.83
N GLN A 62 -3.57 5.87 4.24
CA GLN A 62 -3.61 7.28 4.55
C GLN A 62 -3.79 7.46 6.05
N MET A 63 -2.87 8.17 6.67
CA MET A 63 -2.86 8.42 8.10
C MET A 63 -2.68 9.92 8.34
N ASP A 64 -3.28 10.42 9.41
CA ASP A 64 -3.00 11.75 9.91
C ASP A 64 -1.73 11.80 10.76
N LEU A 65 -1.27 12.99 11.08
CA LEU A 65 -0.05 13.17 11.88
C LEU A 65 -0.20 12.68 13.33
N HIS A 66 -1.41 12.67 13.86
CA HIS A 66 -1.66 12.14 15.20
C HIS A 66 -1.43 10.63 15.24
N THR A 67 -2.02 9.91 14.29
CA THR A 67 -1.81 8.47 14.12
C THR A 67 -0.33 8.11 13.90
N ILE A 68 0.37 8.88 13.05
CA ILE A 68 1.80 8.64 12.80
C ILE A 68 2.62 8.82 14.08
N ARG A 69 2.34 9.87 14.88
CA ARG A 69 3.02 10.10 16.16
C ARG A 69 2.75 8.98 17.15
N LEU A 70 1.49 8.54 17.27
CA LEU A 70 1.13 7.41 18.12
C LEU A 70 1.92 6.14 17.74
N LEU A 71 2.05 5.84 16.45
CA LEU A 71 2.85 4.71 15.99
C LEU A 71 4.33 4.86 16.30
N CYS A 72 4.87 6.09 16.24
CA CYS A 72 6.24 6.38 16.65
C CYS A 72 6.42 6.23 18.17
N ASP A 73 5.50 6.75 18.98
CA ASP A 73 5.54 6.63 20.44
C ASP A 73 5.51 5.15 20.87
N ILE A 74 4.70 4.33 20.21
CA ILE A 74 4.68 2.88 20.42
C ILE A 74 6.03 2.25 20.04
N ALA A 75 6.67 2.71 18.98
CA ALA A 75 7.98 2.21 18.58
C ALA A 75 9.07 2.56 19.61
N ASP A 76 9.04 3.77 20.13
CA ASP A 76 9.99 4.24 21.16
C ASP A 76 9.83 3.45 22.47
N GLU A 77 8.58 3.13 22.85
CA GLU A 77 8.29 2.39 24.08
C GLU A 77 8.65 0.91 23.98
N PHE A 78 8.31 0.25 22.88
CA PHE A 78 8.37 -1.21 22.76
C PHE A 78 9.38 -1.76 21.76
N ALA A 79 9.75 -1.01 20.73
CA ALA A 79 10.43 -1.53 19.55
C ALA A 79 11.78 -0.84 19.24
N ASP A 80 12.48 -0.43 20.29
CA ASP A 80 13.83 0.15 20.17
C ASP A 80 13.90 1.32 19.15
N GLY A 81 12.78 2.06 18.99
CA GLY A 81 12.65 3.20 18.07
C GLY A 81 12.67 2.83 16.58
N HIS A 82 12.50 1.56 16.22
CA HIS A 82 12.60 1.11 14.83
C HIS A 82 11.30 0.50 14.31
N VAL A 83 10.84 1.02 13.16
CA VAL A 83 9.68 0.51 12.43
C VAL A 83 10.03 0.25 10.97
N ARG A 84 9.27 -0.62 10.33
CA ARG A 84 9.34 -0.87 8.90
C ARG A 84 7.93 -0.88 8.31
N PHE A 85 7.75 -0.20 7.18
CA PHE A 85 6.51 -0.28 6.41
C PHE A 85 6.64 -1.36 5.34
N THR A 86 5.57 -2.12 5.16
CA THR A 86 5.50 -3.09 4.06
C THR A 86 4.76 -2.49 2.86
N ILE A 87 4.99 -3.05 1.68
CA ILE A 87 4.30 -2.63 0.45
C ILE A 87 2.77 -2.78 0.53
N ARG A 88 2.27 -3.59 1.45
CA ARG A 88 0.85 -3.86 1.66
C ARG A 88 0.26 -3.11 2.86
N SER A 89 0.80 -1.92 3.15
CA SER A 89 0.29 -1.06 4.22
C SER A 89 0.23 -1.75 5.60
N ASN A 90 1.22 -2.60 5.91
CA ASN A 90 1.44 -3.03 7.28
C ASN A 90 2.59 -2.24 7.88
N ILE A 91 2.55 -2.04 9.20
CA ILE A 91 3.69 -1.62 9.98
C ILE A 91 4.30 -2.82 10.70
N GLU A 92 5.61 -2.86 10.80
CA GLU A 92 6.35 -3.89 11.52
C GLU A 92 7.25 -3.23 12.56
N TYR A 93 7.13 -3.71 13.79
CA TYR A 93 7.92 -3.30 14.94
C TYR A 93 9.01 -4.33 15.19
N MET A 94 10.25 -3.89 15.30
CA MET A 94 11.39 -4.76 15.56
C MET A 94 11.77 -4.63 17.04
N VAL A 95 11.69 -5.75 17.77
CA VAL A 95 11.82 -5.80 19.22
C VAL A 95 12.96 -6.73 19.61
N SER A 96 13.95 -6.27 20.35
CA SER A 96 15.04 -7.10 20.85
C SER A 96 14.70 -7.83 22.16
N ASP A 97 13.80 -7.27 22.96
CA ASP A 97 13.37 -7.85 24.23
C ASP A 97 12.03 -8.59 24.09
N GLN A 98 12.07 -9.92 24.21
CA GLN A 98 10.90 -10.78 24.11
C GLN A 98 9.77 -10.37 25.11
N SER A 99 10.12 -9.85 26.28
CA SER A 99 9.13 -9.48 27.30
C SER A 99 8.23 -8.31 26.86
N LYS A 100 8.68 -7.51 25.90
CA LYS A 100 7.93 -6.39 25.32
C LYS A 100 6.95 -6.81 24.22
N VAL A 101 7.03 -8.03 23.70
CA VAL A 101 6.22 -8.49 22.55
C VAL A 101 4.73 -8.53 22.90
N ASP A 102 4.36 -9.12 24.03
CA ASP A 102 2.95 -9.19 24.45
C ASP A 102 2.35 -7.82 24.82
N PRO A 103 3.05 -6.97 25.57
CA PRO A 103 2.59 -5.61 25.80
C PRO A 103 2.41 -4.80 24.52
N LEU A 104 3.33 -4.93 23.56
CA LEU A 104 3.22 -4.28 22.26
C LEU A 104 1.98 -4.72 21.48
N ILE A 105 1.74 -6.03 21.41
CA ILE A 105 0.55 -6.58 20.74
C ILE A 105 -0.72 -6.04 21.37
N LYS A 106 -0.77 -6.05 22.71
CA LYS A 106 -1.91 -5.51 23.44
C LYS A 106 -2.11 -4.03 23.14
N LYS A 107 -1.05 -3.23 23.18
CA LYS A 107 -1.12 -1.79 22.90
C LYS A 107 -1.62 -1.53 21.48
N LEU A 108 -1.09 -2.22 20.46
CA LEU A 108 -1.53 -2.09 19.08
C LEU A 108 -3.01 -2.44 18.91
N THR A 109 -3.45 -3.54 19.53
CA THR A 109 -4.84 -3.99 19.45
C THR A 109 -5.79 -3.02 20.13
N ASP A 110 -5.43 -2.51 21.31
CA ASP A 110 -6.23 -1.52 22.06
C ASP A 110 -6.38 -0.20 21.29
N GLU A 111 -5.38 0.17 20.48
CA GLU A 111 -5.41 1.35 19.59
C GLU A 111 -6.07 1.07 18.23
N GLY A 112 -6.61 -0.14 18.00
CA GLY A 112 -7.33 -0.51 16.79
C GLY A 112 -6.45 -0.97 15.63
N PHE A 113 -5.18 -1.29 15.86
CA PHE A 113 -4.28 -1.86 14.85
C PHE A 113 -4.22 -3.38 15.00
N PRO A 114 -4.92 -4.16 14.16
CA PRO A 114 -4.94 -5.61 14.28
C PRO A 114 -3.56 -6.20 13.98
N VAL A 115 -3.09 -7.10 14.84
CA VAL A 115 -1.83 -7.82 14.65
C VAL A 115 -2.09 -9.09 13.87
N GLY A 116 -1.38 -9.28 12.74
CA GLY A 116 -1.61 -10.43 11.85
C GLY A 116 -0.89 -10.32 10.51
N GLY A 117 -1.49 -10.90 9.48
CA GLY A 117 -0.99 -10.84 8.09
C GLY A 117 0.33 -11.56 7.85
N THR A 118 0.63 -12.58 8.68
CA THR A 118 1.80 -13.44 8.52
C THR A 118 1.37 -14.87 8.19
N GLY A 119 2.29 -15.67 7.67
CA GLY A 119 2.06 -17.08 7.42
C GLY A 119 0.87 -17.36 6.49
N ASN A 120 0.11 -18.38 6.83
CA ASN A 120 -1.06 -18.81 6.07
C ASN A 120 -2.29 -17.95 6.41
N SER A 121 -2.20 -16.69 6.08
CA SER A 121 -3.24 -15.68 6.31
C SER A 121 -3.50 -14.84 5.07
N VAL A 122 -4.56 -14.06 5.10
CA VAL A 122 -4.74 -12.92 4.22
C VAL A 122 -3.84 -11.79 4.72
N THR A 123 -3.07 -11.16 3.84
CA THR A 123 -2.32 -9.95 4.19
C THR A 123 -3.19 -8.71 3.99
N MET A 124 -2.75 -7.55 4.51
CA MET A 124 -3.36 -6.29 4.09
C MET A 124 -3.31 -6.15 2.57
N ILE A 125 -4.31 -5.49 2.02
CA ILE A 125 -4.52 -5.38 0.57
C ILE A 125 -3.81 -4.15 0.04
N ALA A 126 -2.86 -4.35 -0.88
CA ALA A 126 -2.27 -3.24 -1.61
C ALA A 126 -3.31 -2.65 -2.58
N HIS A 127 -3.46 -1.34 -2.58
CA HIS A 127 -4.49 -0.69 -3.40
C HIS A 127 -4.06 0.68 -3.91
N THR A 128 -4.76 1.13 -4.94
CA THR A 128 -4.59 2.46 -5.52
C THR A 128 -5.35 3.52 -4.71
N GLN A 129 -5.12 4.78 -5.02
CA GLN A 129 -5.74 5.90 -4.30
C GLN A 129 -7.27 5.97 -4.48
N GLY A 130 -7.77 5.51 -5.64
CA GLY A 130 -9.20 5.58 -5.94
C GLY A 130 -9.74 7.01 -5.88
N TRP A 131 -10.92 7.18 -5.32
CA TRP A 131 -11.56 8.50 -5.20
C TRP A 131 -10.88 9.44 -4.20
N LEU A 132 -9.99 8.95 -3.37
CA LEU A 132 -9.31 9.79 -2.40
C LEU A 132 -8.49 10.90 -3.07
N HIS A 133 -7.79 10.58 -4.16
CA HIS A 133 -6.88 11.53 -4.79
C HIS A 133 -6.54 11.26 -6.26
N CYS A 134 -7.22 10.34 -6.93
CA CYS A 134 -6.96 10.01 -8.33
C CYS A 134 -7.92 10.76 -9.26
N ASP A 135 -7.41 11.27 -10.38
CA ASP A 135 -8.19 12.03 -11.37
C ASP A 135 -9.09 11.15 -12.23
N ILE A 136 -8.76 9.86 -12.37
CA ILE A 136 -9.38 8.93 -13.33
C ILE A 136 -9.88 7.62 -12.71
N PRO A 137 -10.37 7.58 -11.47
CA PRO A 137 -10.79 6.31 -10.87
C PRO A 137 -12.11 5.84 -11.47
N GLY A 138 -12.20 4.54 -11.76
CA GLY A 138 -13.46 3.88 -12.11
C GLY A 138 -14.32 3.56 -10.88
N THR A 139 -13.70 3.47 -9.70
CA THR A 139 -14.35 3.20 -8.41
C THR A 139 -13.52 3.67 -7.24
N ASP A 140 -14.10 3.60 -6.04
CA ASP A 140 -13.40 3.77 -4.78
C ASP A 140 -12.66 2.48 -4.38
N ALA A 141 -11.34 2.44 -4.64
CA ALA A 141 -10.52 1.29 -4.26
C ALA A 141 -10.44 1.10 -2.74
N SER A 142 -10.43 2.19 -1.96
CA SER A 142 -10.36 2.15 -0.49
C SER A 142 -11.61 1.53 0.12
N GLY A 143 -12.81 1.84 -0.38
CA GLY A 143 -14.05 1.23 0.07
C GLY A 143 -14.12 -0.27 -0.19
N VAL A 144 -13.62 -0.71 -1.36
CA VAL A 144 -13.51 -2.15 -1.67
C VAL A 144 -12.56 -2.85 -0.71
N VAL A 145 -11.39 -2.23 -0.42
CA VAL A 145 -10.43 -2.79 0.54
C VAL A 145 -11.03 -2.86 1.94
N LYS A 146 -11.72 -1.80 2.38
CA LYS A 146 -12.38 -1.79 3.69
C LYS A 146 -13.39 -2.93 3.82
N ALA A 147 -14.26 -3.08 2.85
CA ALA A 147 -15.27 -4.16 2.86
C ALA A 147 -14.63 -5.55 2.90
N LEU A 148 -13.59 -5.78 2.08
CA LEU A 148 -12.87 -7.06 2.08
C LEU A 148 -12.15 -7.33 3.39
N MET A 149 -11.49 -6.33 3.98
CA MET A 149 -10.76 -6.52 5.23
C MET A 149 -11.67 -6.68 6.43
N ASP A 150 -12.89 -6.09 6.42
CA ASP A 150 -13.89 -6.34 7.45
C ASP A 150 -14.37 -7.80 7.42
N GLU A 151 -14.66 -8.35 6.23
CA GLU A 151 -15.06 -9.74 6.07
C GLU A 151 -13.92 -10.74 6.36
N LEU A 152 -12.70 -10.38 6.04
CA LEU A 152 -11.53 -11.25 6.14
C LEU A 152 -10.67 -10.95 7.39
N HIS A 153 -11.19 -10.18 8.35
CA HIS A 153 -10.47 -9.83 9.57
C HIS A 153 -9.93 -11.06 10.30
N ASP A 154 -10.78 -12.06 10.47
CA ASP A 154 -10.41 -13.30 11.15
C ASP A 154 -9.31 -14.07 10.41
N GLU A 155 -9.29 -14.01 9.08
CA GLU A 155 -8.26 -14.62 8.25
C GLU A 155 -6.96 -13.81 8.24
N PHE A 156 -7.02 -12.54 8.59
CA PHE A 156 -5.84 -11.70 8.79
C PHE A 156 -5.17 -11.95 10.15
N VAL A 157 -5.94 -12.03 11.23
CA VAL A 157 -5.40 -12.16 12.59
C VAL A 157 -5.06 -13.61 12.97
N ASN A 158 -5.65 -14.60 12.26
CA ASN A 158 -5.41 -16.02 12.50
C ASN A 158 -4.86 -16.69 11.23
N GLU A 159 -3.84 -17.50 11.35
CA GLU A 159 -3.22 -18.22 10.23
C GLU A 159 -4.06 -19.47 9.86
N ARG A 160 -5.33 -19.29 9.44
CA ARG A 160 -6.27 -20.38 9.14
C ARG A 160 -6.42 -20.73 7.66
N MET A 161 -5.79 -19.95 6.78
CA MET A 161 -5.84 -20.20 5.35
C MET A 161 -4.99 -21.43 4.95
N PRO A 162 -5.35 -22.14 3.88
CA PRO A 162 -4.50 -23.23 3.35
C PRO A 162 -3.12 -22.74 2.94
N ASN A 163 -3.02 -21.51 2.48
CA ASN A 163 -1.78 -20.84 2.08
C ASN A 163 -1.92 -19.34 2.31
N ARG A 164 -0.80 -18.62 2.22
CA ARG A 164 -0.81 -17.16 2.27
C ARG A 164 -1.48 -16.59 1.01
N VAL A 165 -2.32 -15.59 1.18
CA VAL A 165 -3.02 -14.91 0.09
C VAL A 165 -2.68 -13.42 0.08
N HIS A 166 -2.13 -12.96 -1.04
CA HIS A 166 -1.92 -11.54 -1.32
C HIS A 166 -2.98 -11.04 -2.29
N MET A 167 -3.71 -10.03 -1.88
CA MET A 167 -4.68 -9.36 -2.75
C MET A 167 -4.21 -7.96 -3.11
N THR A 168 -4.61 -7.52 -4.29
CA THR A 168 -4.43 -6.14 -4.75
C THR A 168 -5.72 -5.61 -5.35
N THR A 169 -5.97 -4.31 -5.18
CA THR A 169 -7.14 -3.65 -5.73
C THR A 169 -6.73 -2.41 -6.51
N SER A 170 -7.19 -2.31 -7.74
CA SER A 170 -6.95 -1.15 -8.61
C SER A 170 -8.25 -0.50 -9.03
N CYS A 171 -8.33 0.82 -8.89
CA CYS A 171 -9.53 1.61 -9.19
C CYS A 171 -9.81 1.78 -10.69
N CYS A 172 -8.89 1.38 -11.55
CA CYS A 172 -9.04 1.38 -13.01
C CYS A 172 -8.03 0.42 -13.67
N GLN A 173 -8.11 0.26 -14.97
CA GLN A 173 -7.25 -0.66 -15.75
C GLN A 173 -5.76 -0.31 -15.77
N ILE A 174 -5.36 0.90 -15.38
CA ILE A 174 -3.94 1.29 -15.30
C ILE A 174 -3.19 0.44 -14.27
N ASN A 175 -3.90 -0.15 -13.31
CA ASN A 175 -3.36 -1.13 -12.36
C ASN A 175 -2.16 -0.63 -11.54
N CYS A 176 -2.22 0.60 -11.05
CA CYS A 176 -1.18 1.19 -10.19
C CYS A 176 -1.02 0.45 -8.85
N GLY A 177 -1.95 -0.42 -8.47
CA GLY A 177 -1.90 -1.24 -7.25
C GLY A 177 -0.94 -2.42 -7.33
N GLY A 178 -0.42 -2.71 -8.51
CA GLY A 178 0.44 -3.86 -8.74
C GLY A 178 -0.34 -5.19 -8.88
N GLN A 179 0.36 -6.29 -8.73
CA GLN A 179 -0.18 -7.64 -8.84
C GLN A 179 -0.12 -8.36 -7.50
N GLY A 180 -1.07 -9.26 -7.27
CA GLY A 180 -1.12 -10.18 -6.14
C GLY A 180 -1.57 -11.56 -6.62
N ASP A 181 -1.74 -12.49 -5.69
CA ASP A 181 -2.32 -13.81 -6.01
C ASP A 181 -3.75 -13.65 -6.51
N ILE A 182 -4.47 -12.63 -5.98
CA ILE A 182 -5.76 -12.18 -6.46
C ILE A 182 -5.66 -10.68 -6.77
N ALA A 183 -5.94 -10.30 -8.02
CA ALA A 183 -5.98 -8.91 -8.44
C ALA A 183 -7.41 -8.50 -8.81
N ILE A 184 -7.94 -7.48 -8.11
CA ILE A 184 -9.26 -6.90 -8.36
C ILE A 184 -9.05 -5.61 -9.12
N ASN A 185 -9.24 -5.66 -10.44
CA ASN A 185 -9.12 -4.51 -11.33
C ASN A 185 -10.50 -4.02 -11.75
N ILE A 186 -10.84 -2.81 -11.36
CA ILE A 186 -12.10 -2.18 -11.73
C ILE A 186 -11.96 -1.54 -13.11
N GLN A 187 -12.98 -1.71 -13.94
CA GLN A 187 -13.02 -1.14 -15.28
C GLN A 187 -14.13 -0.12 -15.41
N HIS A 188 -13.88 0.90 -16.22
CA HIS A 188 -14.97 1.73 -16.74
C HIS A 188 -15.83 0.88 -17.69
N THR A 189 -17.12 1.01 -17.58
CA THR A 189 -18.09 0.23 -18.40
C THR A 189 -18.77 1.08 -19.46
N LYS A 190 -18.49 2.38 -19.49
CA LYS A 190 -19.08 3.35 -20.40
C LYS A 190 -18.02 4.28 -20.97
N PRO A 191 -18.16 4.73 -22.22
CA PRO A 191 -17.32 5.79 -22.78
C PRO A 191 -17.39 7.07 -21.96
N PRO A 192 -16.32 7.89 -21.97
CA PRO A 192 -16.31 9.17 -21.28
C PRO A 192 -17.36 10.13 -21.89
N LYS A 193 -18.05 10.85 -21.03
CA LYS A 193 -18.93 11.95 -21.45
C LYS A 193 -18.14 13.24 -21.51
N ILE A 194 -18.27 13.97 -22.62
CA ILE A 194 -17.59 15.24 -22.83
C ILE A 194 -18.44 16.39 -22.29
N ASN A 195 -17.88 17.16 -21.38
CA ASN A 195 -18.44 18.45 -20.99
C ASN A 195 -17.87 19.52 -21.95
N HIS A 196 -18.62 19.83 -22.99
CA HIS A 196 -18.18 20.72 -24.06
C HIS A 196 -17.85 22.15 -23.61
N ASP A 197 -18.49 22.64 -22.56
CA ASP A 197 -18.23 23.98 -22.02
C ASP A 197 -16.91 24.05 -21.28
N LEU A 198 -16.58 23.02 -20.50
CA LEU A 198 -15.30 22.94 -19.81
C LEU A 198 -14.14 22.62 -20.77
N VAL A 199 -14.32 21.72 -21.69
CA VAL A 199 -13.27 21.29 -22.63
C VAL A 199 -12.75 22.45 -23.46
N ALA A 200 -13.59 23.39 -23.84
CA ALA A 200 -13.19 24.53 -24.63
C ALA A 200 -12.13 25.43 -23.95
N ASN A 201 -12.18 25.51 -22.62
CA ASN A 201 -11.39 26.45 -21.83
C ASN A 201 -10.33 25.80 -20.91
N ALA A 202 -10.59 24.58 -20.43
CA ALA A 202 -9.78 23.95 -19.39
C ALA A 202 -9.08 22.66 -19.82
N CYS A 203 -9.30 22.18 -21.05
CA CYS A 203 -8.76 20.89 -21.50
C CYS A 203 -7.65 21.09 -22.54
N GLU A 204 -6.54 20.41 -22.32
CA GLU A 204 -5.45 20.29 -23.29
C GLU A 204 -5.81 19.15 -24.27
N ARG A 205 -6.59 19.49 -25.30
CA ARG A 205 -7.20 18.57 -26.26
C ARG A 205 -6.21 17.67 -27.03
N PRO A 206 -5.07 18.18 -27.55
CA PRO A 206 -4.12 17.34 -28.25
C PRO A 206 -3.61 16.15 -27.42
N SER A 207 -3.32 16.36 -26.16
CA SER A 207 -2.87 15.28 -25.25
C SER A 207 -3.95 14.25 -25.01
N VAL A 208 -5.21 14.65 -24.84
CA VAL A 208 -6.34 13.72 -24.66
C VAL A 208 -6.52 12.86 -25.90
N VAL A 209 -6.45 13.45 -27.11
CA VAL A 209 -6.53 12.71 -28.36
C VAL A 209 -5.37 11.74 -28.52
N ALA A 210 -4.15 12.18 -28.23
CA ALA A 210 -2.94 11.36 -28.34
C ALA A 210 -2.91 10.19 -27.34
N ARG A 211 -3.54 10.36 -26.17
CA ARG A 211 -3.63 9.31 -25.14
C ARG A 211 -4.58 8.17 -25.51
N CYS A 212 -5.53 8.39 -26.39
CA CYS A 212 -6.50 7.36 -26.76
C CYS A 212 -5.86 6.23 -27.59
N PRO A 213 -5.67 5.02 -27.05
CA PRO A 213 -4.92 3.94 -27.73
C PRO A 213 -5.62 3.39 -28.98
N VAL A 214 -6.94 3.62 -29.09
CA VAL A 214 -7.77 3.14 -30.20
C VAL A 214 -8.30 4.29 -31.08
N ALA A 215 -7.82 5.52 -30.88
CA ALA A 215 -8.25 6.70 -31.61
C ALA A 215 -9.80 6.90 -31.60
N ALA A 216 -10.43 6.56 -30.48
CA ALA A 216 -11.86 6.78 -30.28
C ALA A 216 -12.19 8.24 -29.95
N ILE A 217 -11.22 9.02 -29.43
CA ILE A 217 -11.40 10.43 -29.11
C ILE A 217 -10.82 11.27 -30.24
N ARG A 218 -11.61 12.22 -30.76
CA ARG A 218 -11.24 13.07 -31.89
C ARG A 218 -11.56 14.53 -31.63
N PRO A 219 -10.82 15.48 -32.26
CA PRO A 219 -11.20 16.86 -32.24
C PRO A 219 -12.57 17.08 -32.89
N ALA A 220 -13.37 17.94 -32.29
CA ALA A 220 -14.69 18.32 -32.79
C ALA A 220 -14.95 19.82 -32.57
N MET A 221 -15.93 20.36 -33.27
CA MET A 221 -16.47 21.70 -33.05
C MET A 221 -17.91 21.58 -32.57
N VAL A 222 -18.20 22.10 -31.38
CA VAL A 222 -19.53 22.07 -30.78
C VAL A 222 -19.94 23.49 -30.43
N ASN A 223 -21.07 23.93 -30.93
CA ASN A 223 -21.57 25.30 -30.75
C ASN A 223 -20.54 26.39 -31.10
N GLY A 224 -19.76 26.16 -32.16
CA GLY A 224 -18.71 27.09 -32.61
C GLY A 224 -17.46 27.14 -31.73
N LYS A 225 -17.34 26.29 -30.73
CA LYS A 225 -16.17 26.19 -29.85
C LYS A 225 -15.39 24.89 -30.09
N PRO A 226 -14.06 24.94 -30.00
CA PRO A 226 -13.23 23.73 -30.08
C PRO A 226 -13.57 22.76 -28.93
N SER A 227 -13.79 21.50 -29.27
CA SER A 227 -14.16 20.45 -28.32
C SER A 227 -13.61 19.09 -28.75
N LEU A 228 -14.13 18.02 -28.17
CA LEU A 228 -13.83 16.64 -28.47
C LEU A 228 -15.13 15.87 -28.73
N GLU A 229 -15.02 14.80 -29.52
CA GLU A 229 -16.06 13.78 -29.67
C GLU A 229 -15.51 12.39 -29.36
N VAL A 230 -16.38 11.49 -28.98
CA VAL A 230 -16.03 10.10 -28.66
C VAL A 230 -16.79 9.16 -29.59
N ASP A 231 -16.06 8.34 -30.34
CA ASP A 231 -16.61 7.21 -31.06
C ASP A 231 -16.86 6.07 -30.06
N GLU A 232 -18.09 5.96 -29.58
CA GLU A 232 -18.47 5.00 -28.55
C GLU A 232 -18.26 3.54 -29.00
N LYS A 233 -18.34 3.27 -30.32
CA LYS A 233 -18.12 1.92 -30.86
C LYS A 233 -16.66 1.49 -30.82
N LYS A 234 -15.74 2.44 -30.86
CA LYS A 234 -14.29 2.19 -30.77
C LYS A 234 -13.77 2.27 -29.36
N CYS A 235 -14.51 2.91 -28.46
CA CYS A 235 -14.06 3.11 -27.09
C CYS A 235 -13.95 1.77 -26.35
N ILE A 236 -12.78 1.47 -25.80
CA ILE A 236 -12.51 0.28 -24.99
C ILE A 236 -12.65 0.54 -23.49
N CYS A 237 -13.12 1.71 -23.08
CA CYS A 237 -13.33 2.10 -21.67
C CYS A 237 -12.08 1.93 -20.79
N CYS A 238 -10.87 2.21 -21.33
CA CYS A 238 -9.60 1.96 -20.65
C CYS A 238 -9.32 2.91 -19.46
N GLY A 239 -9.95 4.09 -19.41
CA GLY A 239 -9.70 5.10 -18.39
C GLY A 239 -8.39 5.89 -18.58
N ALA A 240 -7.74 5.80 -19.73
CA ALA A 240 -6.49 6.52 -20.03
C ALA A 240 -6.72 8.02 -20.29
#